data_1df15a19033b94ade8098ba9a30d9a15
#
_entry.id   1df15a19033b94ade8098ba9a30d9a15
#
_cell.length_a   1.000
_cell.length_b   1.000
_cell.length_c   1.000
_cell.angle_alpha   90.00
_cell.angle_beta   90.00
_cell.angle_gamma   90.00
#
_symmetry.space_group_name_H-M   'P 1'
#
loop_
_entity.id
_entity.type
_entity.pdbx_description
1 polymer ?
#
loop_
_entity_poly.entity_id
_entity_poly.type
_entity_poly.pdbx_seq_one_letter_code
_entity_poly.pdbx_strand_id
1 'polypeptide(L)'
;YAARCNDGDLSIEVGGAPGWRTRINGEAPRPGNYGMDVKSAEGSLTTISFDRHRSGSGRIYRIRCLPDDFPGFTFERIRKGGPKYFVMGLRQGYAVIFSRSGAPVWWKKSVTNVTADAKVLPDGTVSWNTAAEIFSGSFEIRSLRGRLLRRIGTDASTDVHDIDLLPNGNYLVAKSTYRRGIDFS
;
A
#
# COMPACT_ATOMS: atom_id res chain seq x y z
N TYR A 1 -1.03 -6.38 -10.64
CA TYR A 1 -1.83 -5.18 -10.93
C TYR A 1 -2.68 -4.82 -9.72
N ALA A 2 -3.25 -3.59 -9.72
CA ALA A 2 -4.20 -3.14 -8.73
C ALA A 2 -5.24 -2.24 -9.41
N ALA A 3 -6.48 -2.29 -8.93
CA ALA A 3 -7.57 -1.46 -9.40
C ALA A 3 -8.48 -1.09 -8.22
N ARG A 4 -9.15 0.04 -8.26
CA ARG A 4 -10.21 0.35 -7.31
C ARG A 4 -11.42 -0.55 -7.61
N CYS A 5 -12.05 -1.03 -6.56
CA CYS A 5 -13.25 -1.86 -6.68
C CYS A 5 -14.43 -1.07 -6.13
N ASN A 6 -15.17 -0.43 -7.02
CA ASN A 6 -16.31 0.41 -6.65
C ASN A 6 -17.41 -0.45 -6.00
N ASP A 7 -17.80 -0.13 -4.78
CA ASP A 7 -18.82 -0.86 -4.00
C ASP A 7 -18.58 -2.38 -3.91
N GLY A 8 -17.32 -2.81 -3.96
CA GLY A 8 -16.94 -4.21 -3.92
C GLY A 8 -17.06 -4.93 -5.27
N ASP A 9 -17.17 -4.21 -6.38
CA ASP A 9 -17.20 -4.77 -7.73
C ASP A 9 -15.96 -4.35 -8.53
N LEU A 10 -15.37 -5.31 -9.21
CA LEU A 10 -14.30 -5.12 -10.19
C LEU A 10 -14.84 -5.39 -11.58
N SER A 11 -15.02 -4.33 -12.37
CA SER A 11 -15.39 -4.46 -13.77
C SER A 11 -14.19 -4.90 -14.60
N ILE A 12 -14.35 -5.98 -15.35
CA ILE A 12 -13.31 -6.58 -16.18
C ILE A 12 -13.80 -6.64 -17.62
N GLU A 13 -13.06 -5.99 -18.51
CA GLU A 13 -13.23 -6.13 -19.95
C GLU A 13 -12.11 -7.01 -20.51
N VAL A 14 -12.48 -8.06 -21.21
CA VAL A 14 -11.57 -9.00 -21.83
C VAL A 14 -11.61 -8.84 -23.35
N GLY A 15 -10.48 -8.49 -23.95
CA GLY A 15 -10.25 -8.57 -25.38
C GLY A 15 -9.61 -9.91 -25.72
N GLY A 16 -10.39 -10.84 -26.29
CA GLY A 16 -9.92 -12.18 -26.62
C GLY A 16 -9.50 -12.31 -28.10
N ALA A 17 -8.24 -12.68 -28.34
CA ALA A 17 -7.81 -13.08 -29.68
C ALA A 17 -8.34 -14.49 -30.03
N PRO A 18 -8.55 -14.82 -31.35
CA PRO A 18 -8.97 -16.12 -31.74
C PRO A 18 -8.12 -17.26 -31.19
N GLY A 19 -8.78 -18.30 -30.67
CA GLY A 19 -8.11 -19.46 -30.06
C GLY A 19 -7.66 -19.30 -28.63
N TRP A 20 -7.87 -18.12 -28.00
CA TRP A 20 -7.66 -17.91 -26.58
C TRP A 20 -8.94 -18.09 -25.78
N ARG A 21 -8.80 -18.62 -24.59
CA ARG A 21 -9.87 -18.72 -23.59
C ARG A 21 -9.43 -18.05 -22.31
N THR A 22 -10.35 -17.38 -21.66
CA THR A 22 -10.10 -16.66 -20.41
C THR A 22 -10.86 -17.31 -19.27
N ARG A 23 -10.20 -17.44 -18.11
CA ARG A 23 -10.84 -17.84 -16.86
C ARG A 23 -10.64 -16.72 -15.85
N ILE A 24 -11.67 -16.41 -15.09
CA ILE A 24 -11.63 -15.47 -13.98
C ILE A 24 -11.88 -16.28 -12.70
N ASN A 25 -11.01 -16.15 -11.72
CA ASN A 25 -11.06 -16.86 -10.43
C ASN A 25 -11.27 -18.39 -10.56
N GLY A 26 -10.78 -19.00 -11.64
CA GLY A 26 -10.92 -20.45 -11.87
C GLY A 26 -12.27 -20.89 -12.42
N GLU A 27 -13.17 -19.99 -12.77
CA GLU A 27 -14.45 -20.30 -13.43
C GLU A 27 -14.28 -20.98 -14.79
N ALA A 28 -15.38 -21.43 -15.38
CA ALA A 28 -15.38 -22.04 -16.70
C ALA A 28 -14.76 -21.10 -17.76
N PRO A 29 -13.93 -21.63 -18.67
CA PRO A 29 -13.25 -20.80 -19.66
C PRO A 29 -14.23 -20.24 -20.68
N ARG A 30 -14.11 -18.95 -20.97
CA ARG A 30 -14.92 -18.23 -21.95
C ARG A 30 -14.07 -17.80 -23.14
N PRO A 31 -14.51 -18.01 -24.37
CA PRO A 31 -13.82 -17.51 -25.57
C PRO A 31 -14.30 -16.09 -25.92
N GLY A 32 -13.50 -15.38 -26.72
CA GLY A 32 -13.87 -14.12 -27.32
C GLY A 32 -13.82 -12.91 -26.40
N ASN A 33 -14.50 -11.86 -26.81
CA ASN A 33 -14.58 -10.60 -26.06
C ASN A 33 -15.82 -10.63 -25.16
N TYR A 34 -15.64 -10.23 -23.91
CA TYR A 34 -16.75 -10.08 -22.97
C TYR A 34 -16.40 -9.15 -21.81
N GLY A 35 -17.43 -8.55 -21.23
CA GLY A 35 -17.33 -7.80 -19.97
C GLY A 35 -18.03 -8.58 -18.86
N MET A 36 -17.52 -8.45 -17.64
CA MET A 36 -18.19 -8.93 -16.45
C MET A 36 -17.75 -8.19 -15.20
N ASP A 37 -18.68 -8.09 -14.26
CA ASP A 37 -18.39 -7.60 -12.92
C ASP A 37 -18.09 -8.79 -12.00
N VAL A 38 -17.01 -8.66 -11.22
CA VAL A 38 -16.55 -9.68 -10.28
C VAL A 38 -16.64 -9.12 -8.88
N LYS A 39 -17.38 -9.79 -8.00
CA LYS A 39 -17.36 -9.43 -6.57
C LYS A 39 -15.95 -9.57 -6.02
N SER A 40 -15.41 -8.47 -5.53
CA SER A 40 -14.02 -8.37 -5.13
C SER A 40 -13.89 -7.48 -3.89
N ALA A 41 -13.84 -8.08 -2.71
CA ALA A 41 -13.65 -7.34 -1.49
C ALA A 41 -12.30 -6.62 -1.46
N GLU A 42 -12.21 -5.50 -0.73
CA GLU A 42 -10.96 -4.78 -0.50
C GLU A 42 -9.83 -5.73 -0.08
N GLY A 43 -8.68 -5.58 -0.71
CA GLY A 43 -7.50 -6.41 -0.45
C GLY A 43 -7.52 -7.79 -1.10
N SER A 44 -8.67 -8.23 -1.63
CA SER A 44 -8.76 -9.51 -2.33
C SER A 44 -7.98 -9.51 -3.65
N LEU A 45 -7.75 -10.70 -4.17
CA LEU A 45 -6.97 -10.90 -5.38
C LEU A 45 -7.82 -11.61 -6.43
N THR A 46 -8.19 -10.90 -7.49
CA THR A 46 -8.83 -11.48 -8.66
C THR A 46 -7.76 -12.01 -9.61
N THR A 47 -7.90 -13.26 -10.02
CA THR A 47 -6.97 -13.93 -10.93
C THR A 47 -7.64 -14.07 -12.30
N ILE A 48 -6.95 -13.60 -13.35
CA ILE A 48 -7.36 -13.77 -14.75
C ILE A 48 -6.30 -14.62 -15.43
N SER A 49 -6.69 -15.78 -15.94
CA SER A 49 -5.81 -16.64 -16.71
C SER A 49 -6.25 -16.69 -18.16
N PHE A 50 -5.30 -16.63 -19.06
CA PHE A 50 -5.48 -16.76 -20.51
C PHE A 50 -4.80 -18.05 -20.97
N ASP A 51 -5.56 -18.97 -21.51
CA ASP A 51 -5.05 -20.23 -22.03
C ASP A 51 -5.28 -20.30 -23.54
N ARG A 52 -4.25 -20.70 -24.28
CA ARG A 52 -4.40 -20.97 -25.72
C ARG A 52 -4.79 -22.43 -25.92
N HIS A 53 -5.90 -22.64 -26.62
CA HIS A 53 -6.34 -23.99 -26.98
C HIS A 53 -5.24 -24.72 -27.75
N ARG A 54 -4.72 -25.81 -27.20
CA ARG A 54 -3.70 -26.72 -27.77
C ARG A 54 -2.21 -26.44 -27.48
N SER A 55 -1.80 -25.33 -26.87
CA SER A 55 -0.35 -25.07 -26.68
C SER A 55 0.14 -25.11 -25.25
N GLY A 56 -0.74 -25.23 -24.26
CA GLY A 56 -0.34 -25.22 -22.84
C GLY A 56 0.32 -23.91 -22.36
N SER A 57 0.50 -22.93 -23.24
CA SER A 57 1.06 -21.64 -22.88
C SER A 57 -0.05 -20.72 -22.41
N GLY A 58 0.02 -20.26 -21.18
CA GLY A 58 -0.95 -19.36 -20.58
C GLY A 58 -0.30 -18.12 -19.99
N ARG A 59 -1.09 -17.09 -19.78
CA ARG A 59 -0.70 -15.90 -19.00
C ARG A 59 -1.64 -15.76 -17.81
N ILE A 60 -1.08 -15.40 -16.68
CA ILE A 60 -1.85 -15.16 -15.45
C ILE A 60 -1.63 -13.72 -15.02
N TYR A 61 -2.73 -13.00 -14.87
CA TYR A 61 -2.77 -11.67 -14.28
C TYR A 61 -3.43 -11.77 -12.92
N ARG A 62 -2.90 -11.02 -11.96
CA ARG A 62 -3.47 -10.89 -10.62
C ARG A 62 -3.74 -9.43 -10.37
N ILE A 63 -5.00 -9.11 -10.07
CA ILE A 63 -5.48 -7.76 -9.81
C ILE A 63 -5.91 -7.70 -8.35
N ARG A 64 -5.27 -6.81 -7.59
CA ARG A 64 -5.63 -6.55 -6.20
C ARG A 64 -6.67 -5.44 -6.14
N CYS A 65 -7.74 -5.68 -5.39
CA CYS A 65 -8.77 -4.71 -5.12
C CYS A 65 -8.30 -3.66 -4.12
N LEU A 66 -8.30 -2.39 -4.50
CA LEU A 66 -7.98 -1.25 -3.64
C LEU A 66 -9.26 -0.58 -3.13
N PRO A 67 -9.19 0.13 -1.98
CA PRO A 67 -10.28 0.99 -1.52
C PRO A 67 -10.68 2.02 -2.58
N ASP A 68 -11.93 2.46 -2.58
CA ASP A 68 -12.45 3.45 -3.52
C ASP A 68 -11.72 4.79 -3.40
N ASP A 69 -11.38 5.17 -2.18
CA ASP A 69 -10.66 6.41 -1.87
C ASP A 69 -9.13 6.26 -1.90
N PHE A 70 -8.61 5.11 -2.37
CA PHE A 70 -7.17 4.94 -2.50
C PHE A 70 -6.60 5.97 -3.48
N PRO A 71 -5.52 6.71 -3.12
CA PRO A 71 -4.98 7.76 -3.98
C PRO A 71 -4.52 7.22 -5.33
N GLY A 72 -4.81 7.98 -6.39
CA GLY A 72 -4.24 7.71 -7.71
C GLY A 72 -2.72 7.88 -7.67
N PHE A 73 -2.01 6.98 -8.33
CA PHE A 73 -0.56 7.05 -8.48
C PHE A 73 -0.12 6.53 -9.84
N THR A 74 1.05 6.94 -10.27
CA THR A 74 1.76 6.39 -11.42
C THR A 74 3.04 5.77 -10.93
N PHE A 75 3.45 4.68 -11.56
CA PHE A 75 4.70 4.00 -11.26
C PHE A 75 5.52 3.83 -12.53
N GLU A 76 6.70 4.40 -12.53
CA GLU A 76 7.67 4.23 -13.60
C GLU A 76 8.92 3.54 -13.08
N ARG A 77 9.36 2.51 -13.79
CA ARG A 77 10.56 1.78 -13.44
C ARG A 77 11.74 2.29 -14.26
N ILE A 78 12.56 3.13 -13.67
CA ILE A 78 13.71 3.77 -14.35
C ILE A 78 14.90 2.80 -14.51
N ARG A 79 15.09 1.85 -13.57
CA ARG A 79 16.24 0.93 -13.57
C ARG A 79 15.83 -0.52 -13.30
N LYS A 80 16.61 -1.46 -13.84
CA LYS A 80 16.55 -2.87 -13.43
C LYS A 80 17.20 -3.00 -12.05
N GLY A 81 16.64 -3.84 -11.16
CA GLY A 81 17.14 -4.03 -9.79
C GLY A 81 16.33 -3.21 -8.76
N GLY A 82 16.94 -2.92 -7.61
CA GLY A 82 16.32 -2.23 -6.49
C GLY A 82 15.62 -3.19 -5.51
N PRO A 83 15.05 -2.65 -4.41
CA PRO A 83 14.42 -3.44 -3.35
C PRO A 83 13.23 -4.23 -3.89
N LYS A 84 12.95 -5.36 -3.24
CA LYS A 84 11.77 -6.18 -3.56
C LYS A 84 10.47 -5.48 -3.18
N TYR A 85 10.52 -4.73 -2.10
CA TYR A 85 9.43 -3.93 -1.57
C TYR A 85 9.93 -2.55 -1.16
N PHE A 86 9.06 -1.56 -1.16
CA PHE A 86 9.32 -0.24 -0.61
C PHE A 86 8.07 0.30 0.08
N VAL A 87 8.26 1.16 1.07
CA VAL A 87 7.19 1.71 1.91
C VAL A 87 7.08 3.19 1.64
N MET A 88 5.86 3.68 1.59
CA MET A 88 5.57 5.11 1.40
C MET A 88 4.34 5.53 2.19
N GLY A 89 4.37 6.73 2.74
CA GLY A 89 3.17 7.47 3.09
C GLY A 89 2.59 8.14 1.85
N LEU A 90 1.31 7.96 1.60
CA LEU A 90 0.60 8.61 0.50
C LEU A 90 -0.31 9.71 1.02
N ARG A 91 -0.65 10.65 0.15
CA ARG A 91 -1.73 11.61 0.41
C ARG A 91 -3.01 10.87 0.77
N GLN A 92 -3.93 11.53 1.46
CA GLN A 92 -5.16 10.93 1.98
C GLN A 92 -4.92 9.88 3.09
N GLY A 93 -3.70 9.87 3.66
CA GLY A 93 -3.39 9.14 4.87
C GLY A 93 -3.21 7.64 4.70
N TYR A 94 -2.71 7.17 3.57
CA TYR A 94 -2.36 5.77 3.40
C TYR A 94 -0.88 5.50 3.64
N ALA A 95 -0.55 4.59 4.56
CA ALA A 95 0.74 3.92 4.59
C ALA A 95 0.67 2.69 3.69
N VAL A 96 1.58 2.56 2.74
CA VAL A 96 1.52 1.55 1.68
C VAL A 96 2.86 0.85 1.51
N ILE A 97 2.81 -0.47 1.39
CA ILE A 97 3.95 -1.26 0.90
C ILE A 97 3.68 -1.61 -0.56
N PHE A 98 4.59 -1.22 -1.42
CA PHE A 98 4.57 -1.53 -2.84
C PHE A 98 5.53 -2.67 -3.15
N SER A 99 5.17 -3.51 -4.10
CA SER A 99 6.10 -4.44 -4.73
C SER A 99 7.03 -3.71 -5.70
N ARG A 100 8.10 -4.37 -6.11
CA ARG A 100 9.02 -3.87 -7.16
C ARG A 100 8.32 -3.49 -8.48
N SER A 101 7.16 -4.05 -8.77
CA SER A 101 6.36 -3.72 -9.96
C SER A 101 5.45 -2.50 -9.77
N GLY A 102 5.51 -1.84 -8.61
CA GLY A 102 4.65 -0.72 -8.27
C GLY A 102 3.23 -1.11 -7.85
N ALA A 103 2.93 -2.40 -7.71
CA ALA A 103 1.63 -2.83 -7.22
C ALA A 103 1.59 -2.71 -5.68
N PRO A 104 0.57 -2.06 -5.09
CA PRO A 104 0.32 -2.10 -3.66
C PRO A 104 0.08 -3.55 -3.20
N VAL A 105 0.80 -3.98 -2.17
CA VAL A 105 0.68 -5.33 -1.60
C VAL A 105 0.18 -5.32 -0.17
N TRP A 106 0.29 -4.20 0.47
CA TRP A 106 -0.24 -3.92 1.80
C TRP A 106 -0.53 -2.43 1.95
N TRP A 107 -1.58 -2.07 2.66
CA TRP A 107 -1.89 -0.68 3.00
C TRP A 107 -2.69 -0.59 4.29
N LYS A 108 -2.62 0.57 4.90
CA LYS A 108 -3.46 0.94 6.02
C LYS A 108 -3.76 2.43 5.98
N LYS A 109 -5.03 2.79 6.10
CA LYS A 109 -5.45 4.19 6.22
C LYS A 109 -5.23 4.67 7.65
N SER A 110 -4.60 5.83 7.79
CA SER A 110 -4.45 6.55 9.04
C SER A 110 -5.78 7.18 9.44
N VAL A 111 -6.00 7.34 10.72
CA VAL A 111 -7.18 8.02 11.26
C VAL A 111 -7.18 9.55 11.00
N THR A 112 -6.02 10.13 10.72
CA THR A 112 -5.84 11.58 10.53
C THR A 112 -5.69 12.00 9.07
N ASN A 113 -5.85 11.11 8.13
CA ASN A 113 -5.55 11.34 6.70
C ASN A 113 -4.11 11.81 6.41
N VAL A 114 -3.19 11.63 7.36
CA VAL A 114 -1.75 11.92 7.22
C VAL A 114 -0.95 10.66 7.54
N THR A 115 0.09 10.43 6.75
CA THR A 115 1.08 9.38 6.97
C THR A 115 2.44 9.94 6.59
N ALA A 116 3.13 10.53 7.56
CA ALA A 116 4.52 10.96 7.40
C ALA A 116 5.44 9.83 7.85
N ASP A 117 6.66 9.81 7.30
CA ASP A 117 7.71 8.85 7.65
C ASP A 117 7.24 7.38 7.77
N ALA A 118 6.55 6.90 6.72
CA ALA A 118 6.13 5.51 6.70
C ALA A 118 7.31 4.58 6.44
N LYS A 119 7.57 3.64 7.36
CA LYS A 119 8.70 2.70 7.26
C LYS A 119 8.38 1.33 7.89
N VAL A 120 9.16 0.32 7.52
CA VAL A 120 9.21 -0.96 8.24
C VAL A 120 10.35 -0.89 9.26
N LEU A 121 10.05 -1.19 10.50
CA LEU A 121 11.02 -1.23 11.59
C LEU A 121 11.79 -2.57 11.60
N PRO A 122 12.94 -2.66 12.30
CA PRO A 122 13.77 -3.86 12.33
C PRO A 122 13.06 -5.12 12.83
N ASP A 123 12.02 -5.00 13.65
CA ASP A 123 11.19 -6.10 14.14
C ASP A 123 10.08 -6.56 13.15
N GLY A 124 10.03 -5.95 11.96
CA GLY A 124 9.04 -6.24 10.93
C GLY A 124 7.68 -5.57 11.13
N THR A 125 7.55 -4.69 12.12
CA THR A 125 6.37 -3.83 12.27
C THR A 125 6.42 -2.66 11.28
N VAL A 126 5.26 -2.03 11.03
CA VAL A 126 5.16 -0.84 10.17
C VAL A 126 4.85 0.35 11.04
N SER A 127 5.57 1.45 10.85
CA SER A 127 5.33 2.71 11.54
C SER A 127 5.02 3.84 10.56
N TRP A 128 4.25 4.83 11.02
CA TRP A 128 4.07 6.13 10.38
C TRP A 128 3.62 7.15 11.41
N ASN A 129 3.94 8.42 11.16
CA ASN A 129 3.43 9.52 11.97
C ASN A 129 2.02 9.92 11.50
N THR A 130 1.14 10.20 12.45
CA THR A 130 -0.27 10.57 12.25
C THR A 130 -0.54 12.05 12.44
N ALA A 131 0.50 12.91 12.41
CA ALA A 131 0.34 14.35 12.66
C ALA A 131 -0.61 14.99 11.64
N ALA A 132 -1.59 15.71 12.14
CA ALA A 132 -2.38 16.64 11.33
C ALA A 132 -1.62 17.94 11.05
N GLU A 133 -0.68 18.29 11.92
CA GLU A 133 0.21 19.47 11.83
C GLU A 133 1.66 19.05 12.07
N ILE A 134 2.63 19.84 11.56
CA ILE A 134 4.06 19.46 11.47
C ILE A 134 4.71 19.09 12.81
N PHE A 135 4.19 19.53 13.92
CA PHE A 135 4.77 19.25 15.25
C PHE A 135 3.76 18.67 16.24
N SER A 136 2.68 18.10 15.74
CA SER A 136 1.68 17.47 16.59
C SER A 136 1.36 16.08 16.05
N GLY A 137 1.55 15.08 16.83
CA GLY A 137 1.18 13.73 16.42
C GLY A 137 1.94 12.66 17.17
N SER A 138 1.68 11.46 16.81
CA SER A 138 2.35 10.28 17.34
C SER A 138 2.64 9.30 16.22
N PHE A 139 3.66 8.50 16.38
CA PHE A 139 3.88 7.36 15.53
C PHE A 139 2.97 6.21 15.93
N GLU A 140 2.23 5.69 14.98
CA GLU A 140 1.55 4.41 15.14
C GLU A 140 2.49 3.27 14.74
N ILE A 141 2.58 2.25 15.61
CA ILE A 141 3.31 1.02 15.34
C ILE A 141 2.29 -0.08 15.13
N ARG A 142 2.31 -0.70 13.97
CA ARG A 142 1.33 -1.72 13.58
C ARG A 142 1.98 -3.00 13.07
N SER A 143 1.32 -4.11 13.32
CA SER A 143 1.67 -5.38 12.68
C SER A 143 1.30 -5.35 11.19
N LEU A 144 1.90 -6.22 10.37
CA LEU A 144 1.48 -6.42 8.98
C LEU A 144 0.04 -6.94 8.84
N ARG A 145 -0.61 -7.39 9.93
CA ARG A 145 -2.05 -7.68 9.95
C ARG A 145 -2.91 -6.43 10.19
N GLY A 146 -2.28 -5.24 10.26
CA GLY A 146 -2.95 -3.96 10.45
C GLY A 146 -3.34 -3.63 11.89
N ARG A 147 -3.06 -4.53 12.88
CA ARG A 147 -3.37 -4.29 14.29
C ARG A 147 -2.45 -3.22 14.86
N LEU A 148 -3.01 -2.21 15.51
CA LEU A 148 -2.25 -1.23 16.28
C LEU A 148 -1.60 -1.93 17.49
N LEU A 149 -0.30 -1.79 17.63
CA LEU A 149 0.49 -2.36 18.71
C LEU A 149 0.84 -1.30 19.75
N ARG A 150 1.28 -0.13 19.29
CA ARG A 150 1.69 1.00 20.15
C ARG A 150 1.42 2.32 19.45
N ARG A 151 1.35 3.38 20.27
CA ARG A 151 1.52 4.77 19.86
C ARG A 151 2.70 5.35 20.60
N ILE A 152 3.61 5.97 19.85
CA ILE A 152 4.84 6.58 20.37
C ILE A 152 4.78 8.06 20.05
N GLY A 153 4.92 8.88 21.06
CA GLY A 153 4.95 10.33 20.94
C GLY A 153 5.50 10.97 22.17
N THR A 154 5.69 12.27 22.12
CA THR A 154 6.09 13.09 23.26
C THR A 154 4.90 13.88 23.76
N ASP A 155 5.02 14.45 24.94
CA ASP A 155 4.00 15.25 25.62
C ASP A 155 3.71 16.60 24.96
N ALA A 156 4.55 17.06 24.01
CA ALA A 156 4.38 18.34 23.36
C ALA A 156 4.46 18.29 21.86
N SER A 157 5.60 18.12 21.25
CA SER A 157 5.78 18.27 19.81
C SER A 157 6.70 17.19 19.27
N THR A 158 6.13 16.00 19.02
CA THR A 158 6.86 14.93 18.34
C THR A 158 7.15 15.36 16.91
N ASP A 159 8.42 15.35 16.54
CA ASP A 159 8.83 15.57 15.16
C ASP A 159 8.29 14.44 14.28
N VAL A 160 7.79 14.79 13.10
CA VAL A 160 7.13 13.84 12.21
C VAL A 160 8.08 13.06 11.33
N HIS A 161 9.37 13.42 11.32
CA HIS A 161 10.30 12.99 10.28
C HIS A 161 11.01 11.67 10.58
N ASP A 162 11.09 11.26 11.86
CA ASP A 162 11.84 10.04 12.14
C ASP A 162 11.44 9.34 13.46
N ILE A 163 11.47 8.01 13.40
CA ILE A 163 11.38 7.10 14.53
C ILE A 163 12.32 5.92 14.30
N ASP A 164 13.10 5.56 15.30
CA ASP A 164 13.93 4.38 15.28
C ASP A 164 13.56 3.40 16.41
N LEU A 165 13.58 2.12 16.10
CA LEU A 165 13.52 1.04 17.09
C LEU A 165 14.94 0.61 17.43
N LEU A 166 15.34 0.86 18.68
CA LEU A 166 16.65 0.53 19.18
C LEU A 166 16.78 -0.96 19.53
N PRO A 167 18.00 -1.52 19.56
CA PRO A 167 18.22 -2.94 19.88
C PRO A 167 17.68 -3.39 21.25
N ASN A 168 17.55 -2.47 22.20
CA ASN A 168 16.97 -2.73 23.53
C ASN A 168 15.42 -2.70 23.55
N GLY A 169 14.76 -2.51 22.39
CA GLY A 169 13.32 -2.43 22.27
C GLY A 169 12.70 -1.06 22.58
N ASN A 170 13.51 -0.05 22.87
CA ASN A 170 13.06 1.33 23.05
C ASN A 170 12.92 2.03 21.69
N TYR A 171 12.10 3.08 21.67
CA TYR A 171 11.95 3.93 20.50
C TYR A 171 12.67 5.25 20.70
N LEU A 172 13.39 5.67 19.66
CA LEU A 172 13.98 7.00 19.58
C LEU A 172 13.09 7.85 18.67
N VAL A 173 12.66 9.00 19.17
CA VAL A 173 11.89 10.01 18.41
C VAL A 173 12.46 11.39 18.66
N ALA A 174 12.42 12.27 17.67
CA ALA A 174 12.81 13.65 17.82
C ALA A 174 11.66 14.46 18.44
N LYS A 175 12.03 15.47 19.22
CA LYS A 175 11.12 16.47 19.80
C LYS A 175 11.60 17.86 19.44
N SER A 176 10.70 18.67 18.87
CA SER A 176 10.97 20.08 18.62
C SER A 176 10.62 20.93 19.84
N THR A 177 11.52 21.78 20.26
CA THR A 177 11.28 22.74 21.34
C THR A 177 11.67 24.13 20.89
N TYR A 178 10.81 25.10 21.18
CA TYR A 178 11.12 26.51 20.94
C TYR A 178 11.85 27.09 22.13
N ARG A 179 13.00 27.71 21.89
CA ARG A 179 13.71 28.55 22.89
C ARG A 179 13.54 30.01 22.46
N ARG A 180 13.15 30.86 23.40
CA ARG A 180 13.11 32.31 23.22
C ARG A 180 14.35 32.95 23.77
N GLY A 181 14.76 34.13 23.26
CA GLY A 181 15.89 34.90 23.82
C GLY A 181 17.25 34.33 23.46
N ILE A 182 17.39 33.58 22.39
CA ILE A 182 18.71 33.18 21.87
C ILE A 182 19.22 34.32 21.01
N ASP A 183 20.37 34.86 21.41
CA ASP A 183 21.13 35.85 20.63
C ASP A 183 22.00 35.08 19.62
N PHE A 184 21.88 35.44 18.35
CA PHE A 184 22.66 34.87 17.25
C PHE A 184 23.73 35.86 16.74
N SER A 185 23.98 37.01 17.46
CA SER A 185 25.01 37.98 17.09
C SER A 185 26.42 37.48 17.37
#